data_c482cc9db00f59bd3dc0ba99479efdde
#
_entry.id   c482cc9db00f59bd3dc0ba99479efdde
#
_cell.length_a   1.000
_cell.length_b   1.000
_cell.length_c   1.000
_cell.angle_alpha   90.00
_cell.angle_beta   90.00
_cell.angle_gamma   90.00
#
_symmetry.space_group_name_H-M   'P 1'
#
loop_
_entity.id
_entity.type
_entity.pdbx_description
1 polymer ?
#
loop_
_entity_poly.entity_id
_entity_poly.type
_entity_poly.pdbx_seq_one_letter_code
_entity_poly.pdbx_strand_id
1 'polypeptide(L)'
;MGVPTGRVDTVVLIHGLWMTSRSWEHWVDRYAARGFRVLTPAWPGMDVDVERLREDPTPIAAQRIAGIVDHYTAIIRGLPRPPIIMGHSFGGLIAQLLLDRGLGAAVVGLHPAPVKGVLKLPLSTLRSGFAILRNPANRHRAVPFTREDFRYSFGNTISPEYSDASWERYAVPAAGHVFFEGAFANLDPTSATAVNTKRSDRAPLLVTAGSEDHVVPASLASSCANLYRGSTAVTSYREFPGRSHFVGGEPGWEEEADFALEWAVEAANEYSPTVVSTAPRR
;
A
#
# COMPACT_ATOMS: atom_id res chain seq x y z
N MET A 1 12.10 9.38 -27.94
CA MET A 1 13.47 9.15 -27.44
C MET A 1 13.40 7.89 -26.58
N GLY A 2 14.13 6.81 -26.94
CA GLY A 2 14.12 5.56 -26.18
C GLY A 2 14.76 5.75 -24.80
N VAL A 3 14.15 5.17 -23.78
CA VAL A 3 14.69 5.11 -22.41
C VAL A 3 16.07 4.43 -22.48
N PRO A 4 17.13 4.98 -21.85
CA PRO A 4 18.45 4.34 -21.83
C PRO A 4 18.34 2.91 -21.26
N THR A 5 18.98 1.95 -21.92
CA THR A 5 19.03 0.55 -21.51
C THR A 5 19.65 0.44 -20.10
N GLY A 6 18.80 0.12 -19.09
CA GLY A 6 19.20 -0.04 -17.69
C GLY A 6 18.30 0.70 -16.68
N ARG A 7 17.54 1.69 -17.07
CA ARG A 7 16.64 2.44 -16.17
C ARG A 7 15.35 1.67 -15.88
N VAL A 8 14.85 1.80 -14.62
CA VAL A 8 13.52 1.30 -14.26
C VAL A 8 12.45 2.03 -15.10
N ASP A 9 11.51 1.27 -15.68
CA ASP A 9 10.48 1.77 -16.61
C ASP A 9 9.07 1.35 -16.23
N THR A 10 8.93 0.55 -15.19
CA THR A 10 7.65 -0.03 -14.78
C THR A 10 7.36 0.31 -13.32
N VAL A 11 6.12 0.77 -13.07
CA VAL A 11 5.58 1.02 -11.73
C VAL A 11 4.41 0.07 -11.49
N VAL A 12 4.39 -0.59 -10.34
CA VAL A 12 3.26 -1.41 -9.87
C VAL A 12 2.62 -0.69 -8.69
N LEU A 13 1.33 -0.33 -8.83
CA LEU A 13 0.54 0.34 -7.80
C LEU A 13 -0.41 -0.67 -7.13
N ILE A 14 -0.36 -0.74 -5.80
CA ILE A 14 -1.12 -1.69 -4.98
C ILE A 14 -2.13 -0.91 -4.13
N HIS A 15 -3.42 -1.14 -4.37
CA HIS A 15 -4.49 -0.47 -3.61
C HIS A 15 -4.60 -0.99 -2.18
N GLY A 16 -5.20 -0.17 -1.31
CA GLY A 16 -5.46 -0.52 0.08
C GLY A 16 -6.81 -1.20 0.30
N LEU A 17 -7.13 -1.38 1.59
CA LEU A 17 -8.44 -1.80 2.04
C LEU A 17 -9.48 -0.72 1.68
N TRP A 18 -10.75 -1.10 1.50
CA TRP A 18 -11.89 -0.25 1.10
C TRP A 18 -11.83 0.32 -0.31
N MET A 19 -10.75 0.06 -1.06
CA MET A 19 -10.52 0.58 -2.41
C MET A 19 -10.29 -0.56 -3.41
N THR A 20 -10.26 -0.21 -4.69
CA THR A 20 -9.87 -1.08 -5.79
C THR A 20 -8.73 -0.44 -6.59
N SER A 21 -8.27 -1.11 -7.63
CA SER A 21 -7.30 -0.55 -8.60
C SER A 21 -7.77 0.77 -9.23
N ARG A 22 -9.09 1.05 -9.27
CA ARG A 22 -9.67 2.30 -9.76
C ARG A 22 -9.19 3.52 -8.98
N SER A 23 -8.81 3.38 -7.72
CA SER A 23 -8.28 4.49 -6.91
C SER A 23 -6.96 5.06 -7.45
N TRP A 24 -6.31 4.37 -8.38
CA TRP A 24 -5.07 4.79 -8.99
C TRP A 24 -5.22 5.48 -10.35
N GLU A 25 -6.43 5.71 -10.86
CA GLU A 25 -6.66 6.22 -12.21
C GLU A 25 -5.87 7.50 -12.50
N HIS A 26 -5.85 8.46 -11.58
CA HIS A 26 -5.11 9.71 -11.74
C HIS A 26 -3.58 9.50 -11.72
N TRP A 27 -3.07 8.61 -10.88
CA TRP A 27 -1.66 8.25 -10.79
C TRP A 27 -1.19 7.53 -12.05
N VAL A 28 -2.04 6.66 -12.61
CA VAL A 28 -1.77 5.95 -13.88
C VAL A 28 -1.52 6.97 -14.99
N ASP A 29 -2.44 7.92 -15.18
CA ASP A 29 -2.33 8.93 -16.22
C ASP A 29 -1.07 9.79 -16.04
N ARG A 30 -0.80 10.21 -14.79
CA ARG A 30 0.36 11.03 -14.46
C ARG A 30 1.68 10.34 -14.73
N TYR A 31 1.81 9.10 -14.33
CA TYR A 31 3.06 8.34 -14.51
C TYR A 31 3.24 7.85 -15.95
N ALA A 32 2.14 7.50 -16.63
CA ALA A 32 2.17 7.18 -18.06
C ALA A 32 2.63 8.39 -18.89
N ALA A 33 2.17 9.61 -18.56
CA ALA A 33 2.63 10.85 -19.20
C ALA A 33 4.13 11.12 -19.01
N ARG A 34 4.74 10.54 -17.94
CA ARG A 34 6.18 10.58 -17.67
C ARG A 34 6.97 9.43 -18.33
N GLY A 35 6.29 8.58 -19.14
CA GLY A 35 6.88 7.50 -19.91
C GLY A 35 7.04 6.17 -19.16
N PHE A 36 6.39 6.00 -18.00
CA PHE A 36 6.40 4.74 -17.26
C PHE A 36 5.26 3.82 -17.73
N ARG A 37 5.55 2.52 -17.76
CA ARG A 37 4.53 1.50 -17.80
C ARG A 37 3.94 1.35 -16.41
N VAL A 38 2.65 1.64 -16.25
CA VAL A 38 1.96 1.55 -14.95
C VAL A 38 1.05 0.35 -14.92
N LEU A 39 1.20 -0.46 -13.91
CA LEU A 39 0.37 -1.64 -13.66
C LEU A 39 -0.39 -1.44 -12.34
N THR A 40 -1.68 -1.65 -12.37
CA THR A 40 -2.57 -1.56 -11.21
C THR A 40 -3.36 -2.86 -11.03
N PRO A 41 -2.69 -4.00 -10.78
CA PRO A 41 -3.42 -5.26 -10.61
C PRO A 41 -4.38 -5.16 -9.42
N ALA A 42 -5.59 -5.66 -9.58
CA ALA A 42 -6.52 -5.80 -8.47
C ALA A 42 -6.07 -6.92 -7.50
N TRP A 43 -6.56 -6.93 -6.28
CA TRP A 43 -6.45 -8.10 -5.41
C TRP A 43 -7.17 -9.30 -6.04
N PRO A 44 -6.80 -10.55 -5.69
CA PRO A 44 -7.38 -11.73 -6.31
C PRO A 44 -8.91 -11.70 -6.36
N GLY A 45 -9.47 -11.89 -7.55
CA GLY A 45 -10.92 -11.91 -7.76
C GLY A 45 -11.63 -10.54 -7.67
N MET A 46 -10.87 -9.44 -7.49
CA MET A 46 -11.43 -8.08 -7.43
C MET A 46 -11.25 -7.30 -8.75
N ASP A 47 -10.92 -7.98 -9.83
CA ASP A 47 -10.76 -7.38 -11.18
C ASP A 47 -12.14 -7.20 -11.87
N VAL A 48 -13.01 -6.47 -11.21
CA VAL A 48 -14.35 -6.10 -11.66
C VAL A 48 -14.68 -4.68 -11.14
N ASP A 49 -15.75 -4.09 -11.66
CA ASP A 49 -16.19 -2.75 -11.27
C ASP A 49 -16.57 -2.64 -9.79
N VAL A 50 -16.43 -1.43 -9.24
CA VAL A 50 -16.77 -1.10 -7.84
C VAL A 50 -18.21 -1.46 -7.51
N GLU A 51 -19.13 -1.16 -8.43
CA GLU A 51 -20.56 -1.44 -8.32
C GLU A 51 -20.81 -2.93 -8.17
N ARG A 52 -20.12 -3.74 -8.98
CA ARG A 52 -20.23 -5.21 -8.93
C ARG A 52 -19.70 -5.78 -7.62
N LEU A 53 -18.61 -5.24 -7.09
CA LEU A 53 -18.05 -5.65 -5.79
C LEU A 53 -18.96 -5.27 -4.61
N ARG A 54 -19.78 -4.22 -4.75
CA ARG A 54 -20.78 -3.86 -3.76
C ARG A 54 -21.99 -4.79 -3.80
N GLU A 55 -22.41 -5.21 -5.00
CA GLU A 55 -23.51 -6.17 -5.21
C GLU A 55 -23.13 -7.57 -4.73
N ASP A 56 -21.94 -8.03 -5.10
CA ASP A 56 -21.38 -9.33 -4.68
C ASP A 56 -20.00 -9.15 -4.04
N PRO A 57 -19.92 -8.94 -2.72
CA PRO A 57 -18.66 -8.75 -2.01
C PRO A 57 -17.96 -10.07 -1.64
N THR A 58 -18.39 -11.22 -2.18
CA THR A 58 -17.78 -12.53 -1.91
C THR A 58 -16.28 -12.56 -2.18
N PRO A 59 -15.75 -11.99 -3.30
CA PRO A 59 -14.32 -11.94 -3.54
C PRO A 59 -13.57 -11.15 -2.46
N ILE A 60 -14.18 -10.08 -1.92
CA ILE A 60 -13.58 -9.27 -0.84
C ILE A 60 -13.50 -10.09 0.46
N ALA A 61 -14.57 -10.79 0.82
CA ALA A 61 -14.63 -11.62 2.03
C ALA A 61 -13.58 -12.76 2.01
N ALA A 62 -13.20 -13.23 0.83
CA ALA A 62 -12.25 -14.31 0.64
C ALA A 62 -10.78 -13.89 0.83
N GLN A 63 -10.46 -12.59 0.87
CA GLN A 63 -9.09 -12.08 0.91
C GLN A 63 -8.32 -12.50 2.17
N ARG A 64 -7.01 -12.76 1.98
CA ARG A 64 -6.01 -13.02 3.02
C ARG A 64 -4.71 -12.33 2.62
N ILE A 65 -3.96 -11.79 3.58
CA ILE A 65 -2.70 -11.08 3.30
C ILE A 65 -1.74 -11.98 2.52
N ALA A 66 -1.54 -13.22 2.96
CA ALA A 66 -0.63 -14.16 2.28
C ALA A 66 -1.02 -14.39 0.81
N GLY A 67 -2.31 -14.63 0.52
CA GLY A 67 -2.79 -14.83 -0.84
C GLY A 67 -2.61 -13.61 -1.74
N ILE A 68 -2.81 -12.40 -1.19
CA ILE A 68 -2.58 -11.15 -1.92
C ILE A 68 -1.08 -11.00 -2.23
N VAL A 69 -0.20 -11.24 -1.24
CA VAL A 69 1.25 -11.15 -1.43
C VAL A 69 1.75 -12.18 -2.46
N ASP A 70 1.21 -13.40 -2.46
CA ASP A 70 1.57 -14.44 -3.44
C ASP A 70 1.12 -14.05 -4.85
N HIS A 71 -0.07 -13.47 -4.99
CA HIS A 71 -0.58 -12.96 -6.25
C HIS A 71 0.34 -11.88 -6.86
N TYR A 72 0.69 -10.83 -6.08
CA TYR A 72 1.61 -9.81 -6.55
C TYR A 72 3.03 -10.34 -6.77
N THR A 73 3.48 -11.31 -5.98
CA THR A 73 4.76 -11.98 -6.20
C THR A 73 4.82 -12.64 -7.58
N ALA A 74 3.76 -13.34 -7.98
CA ALA A 74 3.67 -13.98 -9.30
C ALA A 74 3.71 -12.93 -10.43
N ILE A 75 2.93 -11.85 -10.31
CA ILE A 75 2.89 -10.76 -11.29
C ILE A 75 4.29 -10.12 -11.44
N ILE A 76 4.93 -9.74 -10.33
CA ILE A 76 6.20 -9.02 -10.35
C ILE A 76 7.34 -9.91 -10.89
N ARG A 77 7.36 -11.19 -10.53
CA ARG A 77 8.35 -12.16 -11.06
C ARG A 77 8.18 -12.43 -12.56
N GLY A 78 6.97 -12.21 -13.09
CA GLY A 78 6.70 -12.30 -14.53
C GLY A 78 7.18 -11.09 -15.34
N LEU A 79 7.63 -10.01 -14.68
CA LEU A 79 8.12 -8.83 -15.37
C LEU A 79 9.58 -9.03 -15.82
N PRO A 80 9.97 -8.45 -16.96
CA PRO A 80 11.32 -8.62 -17.50
C PRO A 80 12.41 -7.96 -16.63
N ARG A 81 12.03 -6.98 -15.80
CA ARG A 81 12.91 -6.25 -14.88
C ARG A 81 12.18 -5.93 -13.57
N PRO A 82 12.91 -5.79 -12.44
CA PRO A 82 12.31 -5.36 -11.19
C PRO A 82 11.63 -3.99 -11.34
N PRO A 83 10.34 -3.83 -11.00
CA PRO A 83 9.63 -2.56 -11.07
C PRO A 83 9.88 -1.70 -9.84
N ILE A 84 9.46 -0.44 -9.89
CA ILE A 84 9.10 0.31 -8.68
C ILE A 84 7.78 -0.25 -8.16
N ILE A 85 7.70 -0.54 -6.87
CA ILE A 85 6.48 -1.01 -6.21
C ILE A 85 5.99 0.10 -5.29
N MET A 86 4.77 0.57 -5.48
CA MET A 86 4.13 1.54 -4.60
C MET A 86 2.81 0.99 -4.08
N GLY A 87 2.55 1.14 -2.80
CA GLY A 87 1.31 0.65 -2.21
C GLY A 87 0.74 1.63 -1.21
N HIS A 88 -0.58 1.80 -1.22
CA HIS A 88 -1.31 2.66 -0.31
C HIS A 88 -1.94 1.84 0.82
N SER A 89 -1.83 2.32 2.07
CA SER A 89 -2.49 1.70 3.24
C SER A 89 -2.10 0.22 3.38
N PHE A 90 -3.05 -0.73 3.37
CA PHE A 90 -2.74 -2.17 3.31
C PHE A 90 -1.94 -2.55 2.06
N GLY A 91 -2.10 -1.85 0.93
CA GLY A 91 -1.21 -2.00 -0.21
C GLY A 91 0.24 -1.63 0.12
N GLY A 92 0.46 -0.64 0.98
CA GLY A 92 1.77 -0.27 1.50
C GLY A 92 2.37 -1.31 2.46
N LEU A 93 1.55 -2.00 3.23
CA LEU A 93 1.96 -3.19 3.99
C LEU A 93 2.38 -4.32 3.04
N ILE A 94 1.56 -4.60 2.01
CA ILE A 94 1.86 -5.62 0.99
C ILE A 94 3.17 -5.28 0.27
N ALA A 95 3.39 -4.01 -0.11
CA ALA A 95 4.63 -3.56 -0.74
C ALA A 95 5.86 -3.86 0.14
N GLN A 96 5.77 -3.68 1.47
CA GLN A 96 6.84 -4.03 2.41
C GLN A 96 7.06 -5.55 2.51
N LEU A 97 5.99 -6.36 2.44
CA LEU A 97 6.10 -7.83 2.40
C LEU A 97 6.76 -8.32 1.10
N LEU A 98 6.48 -7.66 -0.03
CA LEU A 98 7.15 -7.93 -1.31
C LEU A 98 8.62 -7.51 -1.26
N LEU A 99 8.94 -6.39 -0.62
CA LEU A 99 10.31 -5.96 -0.35
C LEU A 99 11.09 -7.02 0.45
N ASP A 100 10.47 -7.58 1.49
CA ASP A 100 11.08 -8.66 2.29
C ASP A 100 11.31 -9.94 1.48
N ARG A 101 10.51 -10.18 0.43
CA ARG A 101 10.74 -11.25 -0.56
C ARG A 101 11.85 -10.93 -1.58
N GLY A 102 12.51 -9.78 -1.47
CA GLY A 102 13.57 -9.32 -2.38
C GLY A 102 13.03 -8.83 -3.73
N LEU A 103 11.79 -8.33 -3.77
CA LEU A 103 11.16 -7.84 -4.99
C LEU A 103 11.20 -6.31 -5.07
N GLY A 104 11.23 -5.79 -6.31
CA GLY A 104 11.26 -4.37 -6.62
C GLY A 104 12.66 -3.78 -6.75
N ALA A 105 12.78 -2.72 -7.55
CA ALA A 105 13.98 -1.88 -7.67
C ALA A 105 14.00 -0.78 -6.59
N ALA A 106 12.82 -0.28 -6.22
CA ALA A 106 12.56 0.59 -5.09
C ALA A 106 11.12 0.34 -4.61
N VAL A 107 10.83 0.58 -3.34
CA VAL A 107 9.51 0.37 -2.74
C VAL A 107 9.04 1.63 -2.04
N VAL A 108 7.77 1.99 -2.23
CA VAL A 108 7.11 3.12 -1.57
C VAL A 108 5.87 2.64 -0.84
N GLY A 109 5.84 2.83 0.47
CA GLY A 109 4.64 2.71 1.29
C GLY A 109 3.98 4.08 1.45
N LEU A 110 2.88 4.29 0.74
CA LEU A 110 2.08 5.51 0.82
C LEU A 110 1.10 5.36 1.99
N HIS A 111 1.29 6.11 3.06
CA HIS A 111 0.51 6.01 4.30
C HIS A 111 0.29 4.53 4.73
N PRO A 112 1.34 3.71 4.82
CA PRO A 112 1.21 2.25 4.85
C PRO A 112 0.62 1.77 6.16
N ALA A 113 -0.30 0.81 6.11
CA ALA A 113 -0.67 0.03 7.28
C ALA A 113 0.59 -0.62 7.89
N PRO A 114 0.70 -0.67 9.22
CA PRO A 114 1.94 -1.07 9.87
C PRO A 114 2.24 -2.56 9.70
N VAL A 115 3.51 -2.88 9.53
CA VAL A 115 4.03 -4.24 9.69
C VAL A 115 4.02 -4.65 11.17
N LYS A 116 4.11 -5.94 11.46
CA LYS A 116 4.27 -6.45 12.83
C LYS A 116 5.46 -5.79 13.53
N GLY A 117 5.28 -5.40 14.79
CA GLY A 117 6.29 -4.73 15.62
C GLY A 117 5.97 -3.26 15.92
N VAL A 118 5.05 -2.63 15.20
CA VAL A 118 4.54 -1.31 15.57
C VAL A 118 3.49 -1.46 16.67
N LEU A 119 3.75 -0.89 17.85
CA LEU A 119 2.88 -1.05 19.03
C LEU A 119 1.94 0.13 19.26
N LYS A 120 2.08 1.22 18.50
CA LYS A 120 1.19 2.38 18.59
C LYS A 120 -0.21 2.03 18.10
N LEU A 121 -1.23 2.51 18.81
CA LEU A 121 -2.63 2.33 18.47
C LEU A 121 -3.39 3.65 18.70
N PRO A 122 -3.32 4.61 17.76
CA PRO A 122 -4.01 5.89 17.87
C PRO A 122 -5.53 5.72 17.94
N LEU A 123 -6.21 6.63 18.66
CA LEU A 123 -7.67 6.61 18.80
C LEU A 123 -8.38 6.82 17.45
N SER A 124 -7.82 7.62 16.56
CA SER A 124 -8.36 7.83 15.21
C SER A 124 -8.35 6.53 14.40
N THR A 125 -7.25 5.76 14.46
CA THR A 125 -7.13 4.43 13.82
C THR A 125 -8.19 3.46 14.37
N LEU A 126 -8.38 3.44 15.70
CA LEU A 126 -9.42 2.61 16.32
C LEU A 126 -10.82 3.00 15.85
N ARG A 127 -11.11 4.31 15.75
CA ARG A 127 -12.39 4.80 15.25
C ARG A 127 -12.60 4.43 13.78
N SER A 128 -11.60 4.58 12.92
CA SER A 128 -11.67 4.18 11.50
C SER A 128 -11.92 2.68 11.33
N GLY A 129 -11.35 1.84 12.22
CA GLY A 129 -11.53 0.38 12.21
C GLY A 129 -12.72 -0.12 13.01
N PHE A 130 -13.44 0.74 13.73
CA PHE A 130 -14.46 0.32 14.70
C PHE A 130 -15.58 -0.51 14.09
N ALA A 131 -16.08 -0.12 12.91
CA ALA A 131 -17.13 -0.85 12.21
C ALA A 131 -16.77 -2.32 11.98
N ILE A 132 -15.47 -2.61 11.75
CA ILE A 132 -14.96 -3.97 11.55
C ILE A 132 -14.75 -4.66 12.91
N LEU A 133 -14.08 -4.00 13.85
CA LEU A 133 -13.64 -4.59 15.12
C LEU A 133 -14.79 -4.86 16.11
N ARG A 134 -15.89 -4.10 16.03
CA ARG A 134 -17.03 -4.22 16.98
C ARG A 134 -17.69 -5.60 17.00
N ASN A 135 -17.48 -6.42 15.97
CA ASN A 135 -18.04 -7.76 15.88
C ASN A 135 -16.96 -8.74 15.36
N PRO A 136 -16.51 -9.71 16.18
CA PRO A 136 -15.52 -10.72 15.76
C PRO A 136 -15.93 -11.55 14.54
N ALA A 137 -17.23 -11.75 14.28
CA ALA A 137 -17.73 -12.45 13.10
C ALA A 137 -17.39 -11.71 11.79
N ASN A 138 -17.10 -10.42 11.86
CA ASN A 138 -16.65 -9.62 10.71
C ASN A 138 -15.32 -10.11 10.12
N ARG A 139 -14.53 -10.86 10.89
CA ARG A 139 -13.33 -11.53 10.36
C ARG A 139 -13.64 -12.40 9.12
N HIS A 140 -14.83 -12.93 8.99
CA HIS A 140 -15.20 -13.84 7.88
C HIS A 140 -16.11 -13.17 6.84
N ARG A 141 -16.19 -11.84 6.85
CA ARG A 141 -17.14 -11.09 6.02
C ARG A 141 -16.46 -9.94 5.29
N ALA A 142 -17.09 -9.51 4.21
CA ALA A 142 -16.92 -8.16 3.70
C ALA A 142 -17.76 -7.22 4.57
N VAL A 143 -17.14 -6.19 5.14
CA VAL A 143 -17.79 -5.26 6.06
C VAL A 143 -18.11 -3.97 5.32
N PRO A 144 -19.38 -3.53 5.27
CA PRO A 144 -19.77 -2.29 4.62
C PRO A 144 -18.95 -1.09 5.13
N PHE A 145 -18.66 -0.16 4.22
CA PHE A 145 -17.97 1.08 4.49
C PHE A 145 -18.89 2.22 4.08
N THR A 146 -19.44 2.92 5.05
CA THR A 146 -20.46 3.95 4.83
C THR A 146 -19.84 5.25 4.32
N ARG A 147 -20.67 6.17 3.79
CA ARG A 147 -20.23 7.53 3.42
C ARG A 147 -19.68 8.28 4.63
N GLU A 148 -20.27 8.09 5.80
CA GLU A 148 -19.80 8.71 7.05
C GLU A 148 -18.43 8.15 7.47
N ASP A 149 -18.22 6.82 7.38
CA ASP A 149 -16.93 6.19 7.66
C ASP A 149 -15.85 6.69 6.69
N PHE A 150 -16.19 6.84 5.39
CA PHE A 150 -15.28 7.37 4.38
C PHE A 150 -14.93 8.82 4.68
N ARG A 151 -15.93 9.66 4.98
CA ARG A 151 -15.72 11.08 5.30
C ARG A 151 -14.80 11.25 6.50
N TYR A 152 -14.96 10.43 7.53
CA TYR A 152 -14.07 10.46 8.69
C TYR A 152 -12.67 9.95 8.37
N SER A 153 -12.56 8.85 7.63
CA SER A 153 -11.30 8.10 7.47
C SER A 153 -10.45 8.62 6.31
N PHE A 154 -11.08 9.03 5.21
CA PHE A 154 -10.41 9.44 3.97
C PHE A 154 -10.71 10.89 3.59
N GLY A 155 -11.94 11.34 3.79
CA GLY A 155 -12.44 12.62 3.30
C GLY A 155 -12.46 13.74 4.32
N ASN A 156 -11.66 13.67 5.40
CA ASN A 156 -11.71 14.62 6.51
C ASN A 156 -11.10 16.01 6.18
N THR A 157 -10.39 16.13 5.08
CA THR A 157 -9.75 17.37 4.60
C THR A 157 -10.44 17.98 3.39
N ILE A 158 -11.46 17.32 2.84
CA ILE A 158 -12.19 17.75 1.63
C ILE A 158 -13.65 18.05 1.94
N SER A 159 -14.35 18.73 0.98
CA SER A 159 -15.76 19.04 1.19
C SER A 159 -16.63 17.80 1.30
N PRO A 160 -17.77 17.86 2.01
CA PRO A 160 -18.70 16.75 2.09
C PRO A 160 -19.16 16.22 0.73
N GLU A 161 -19.40 17.12 -0.22
CA GLU A 161 -19.85 16.78 -1.58
C GLU A 161 -18.77 16.03 -2.35
N TYR A 162 -17.50 16.49 -2.25
CA TYR A 162 -16.37 15.80 -2.89
C TYR A 162 -16.10 14.44 -2.23
N SER A 163 -16.25 14.36 -0.90
CA SER A 163 -16.13 13.12 -0.15
C SER A 163 -17.18 12.09 -0.57
N ASP A 164 -18.46 12.52 -0.72
CA ASP A 164 -19.54 11.65 -1.13
C ASP A 164 -19.38 11.15 -2.57
N ALA A 165 -18.96 12.02 -3.48
CA ALA A 165 -18.65 11.64 -4.86
C ALA A 165 -17.45 10.66 -4.93
N SER A 166 -16.43 10.88 -4.11
CA SER A 166 -15.26 9.98 -4.01
C SER A 166 -15.65 8.61 -3.44
N TRP A 167 -16.48 8.58 -2.40
CA TRP A 167 -17.02 7.33 -1.87
C TRP A 167 -17.80 6.56 -2.94
N GLU A 168 -18.68 7.23 -3.67
CA GLU A 168 -19.45 6.62 -4.76
C GLU A 168 -18.55 5.99 -5.82
N ARG A 169 -17.47 6.69 -6.18
CA ARG A 169 -16.57 6.27 -7.23
C ARG A 169 -15.63 5.12 -6.83
N TYR A 170 -15.15 5.10 -5.59
CA TYR A 170 -14.00 4.27 -5.22
C TYR A 170 -14.28 3.25 -4.12
N ALA A 171 -15.19 3.52 -3.19
CA ALA A 171 -15.27 2.73 -1.97
C ALA A 171 -15.93 1.37 -2.20
N VAL A 172 -15.36 0.34 -1.61
CA VAL A 172 -15.91 -1.01 -1.53
C VAL A 172 -15.92 -1.49 -0.07
N PRO A 173 -16.68 -2.54 0.28
CA PRO A 173 -16.61 -3.14 1.61
C PRO A 173 -15.20 -3.54 2.01
N ALA A 174 -14.90 -3.54 3.31
CA ALA A 174 -13.62 -4.00 3.83
C ALA A 174 -13.49 -5.52 3.83
N ALA A 175 -12.33 -6.04 3.43
CA ALA A 175 -11.96 -7.43 3.67
C ALA A 175 -11.69 -7.64 5.18
N GLY A 176 -12.69 -8.14 5.91
CA GLY A 176 -12.60 -8.26 7.37
C GLY A 176 -11.41 -9.09 7.82
N HIS A 177 -11.10 -10.22 7.14
CA HIS A 177 -9.97 -11.05 7.52
C HIS A 177 -8.63 -10.31 7.39
N VAL A 178 -8.41 -9.60 6.29
CA VAL A 178 -7.20 -8.79 6.07
C VAL A 178 -7.04 -7.75 7.17
N PHE A 179 -8.15 -7.08 7.55
CA PHE A 179 -8.12 -6.11 8.64
C PHE A 179 -7.74 -6.76 9.99
N PHE A 180 -8.34 -7.91 10.32
CA PHE A 180 -8.05 -8.63 11.56
C PHE A 180 -6.60 -9.16 11.59
N GLU A 181 -6.05 -9.65 10.47
CA GLU A 181 -4.64 -10.06 10.37
C GLU A 181 -3.70 -8.88 10.69
N GLY A 182 -4.01 -7.67 10.20
CA GLY A 182 -3.23 -6.47 10.50
C GLY A 182 -3.40 -5.99 11.94
N ALA A 183 -4.66 -5.87 12.42
CA ALA A 183 -4.97 -5.33 13.75
C ALA A 183 -4.40 -6.18 14.90
N PHE A 184 -4.37 -7.50 14.74
CA PHE A 184 -3.90 -8.45 15.75
C PHE A 184 -2.49 -9.00 15.46
N ALA A 185 -1.77 -8.41 14.51
CA ALA A 185 -0.45 -8.84 14.08
C ALA A 185 0.55 -9.05 15.22
N ASN A 186 0.55 -8.16 16.21
CA ASN A 186 1.47 -8.21 17.34
C ASN A 186 1.15 -9.33 18.35
N LEU A 187 -0.06 -9.87 18.33
CA LEU A 187 -0.50 -10.98 19.18
C LEU A 187 -0.31 -12.35 18.51
N ASP A 188 -0.08 -12.38 17.20
CA ASP A 188 0.13 -13.61 16.44
C ASP A 188 1.63 -13.82 16.18
N PRO A 189 2.27 -14.85 16.77
CA PRO A 189 3.68 -15.14 16.53
C PRO A 189 3.97 -15.47 15.06
N THR A 190 2.99 -15.98 14.31
CA THR A 190 3.10 -16.39 12.89
C THR A 190 2.49 -15.37 11.92
N SER A 191 2.31 -14.13 12.36
CA SER A 191 1.61 -13.09 11.61
C SER A 191 2.10 -12.96 10.17
N ALA A 192 1.16 -12.93 9.24
CA ALA A 192 1.41 -12.71 7.82
C ALA A 192 1.97 -11.29 7.52
N THR A 193 1.95 -10.38 8.50
CA THR A 193 2.50 -9.02 8.37
C THR A 193 3.94 -8.90 8.86
N ALA A 194 4.57 -10.00 9.28
CA ALA A 194 5.95 -9.99 9.74
C ALA A 194 6.93 -9.78 8.59
N VAL A 195 7.90 -8.90 8.79
CA VAL A 195 9.00 -8.61 7.86
C VAL A 195 10.33 -8.62 8.59
N ASN A 196 11.41 -8.99 7.91
CA ASN A 196 12.77 -8.84 8.44
C ASN A 196 13.25 -7.39 8.23
N THR A 197 12.93 -6.52 9.17
CA THR A 197 13.29 -5.10 9.12
C THR A 197 14.81 -4.84 9.20
N LYS A 198 15.61 -5.84 9.55
CA LYS A 198 17.09 -5.73 9.61
C LYS A 198 17.77 -6.17 8.32
N ARG A 199 17.03 -6.66 7.35
CA ARG A 199 17.58 -7.09 6.07
C ARG A 199 18.28 -5.93 5.35
N SER A 200 19.57 -6.12 5.01
CA SER A 200 20.43 -5.08 4.43
C SER A 200 20.60 -5.21 2.91
N ASP A 201 20.24 -6.34 2.33
CA ASP A 201 20.30 -6.64 0.90
C ASP A 201 18.97 -6.37 0.16
N ARG A 202 18.05 -5.63 0.79
CA ARG A 202 16.77 -5.24 0.20
C ARG A 202 16.86 -3.95 -0.61
N ALA A 203 15.93 -3.77 -1.52
CA ALA A 203 15.76 -2.50 -2.22
C ALA A 203 15.47 -1.32 -1.27
N PRO A 204 15.70 -0.07 -1.70
CA PRO A 204 15.35 1.13 -0.95
C PRO A 204 13.84 1.19 -0.63
N LEU A 205 13.51 1.75 0.55
CA LEU A 205 12.14 1.92 1.04
C LEU A 205 11.88 3.41 1.35
N LEU A 206 10.82 3.96 0.78
CA LEU A 206 10.21 5.21 1.22
C LEU A 206 8.91 4.90 1.98
N VAL A 207 8.70 5.57 3.09
CA VAL A 207 7.42 5.60 3.81
C VAL A 207 6.91 7.04 3.81
N THR A 208 5.70 7.27 3.31
CA THR A 208 5.04 8.58 3.41
C THR A 208 3.95 8.58 4.46
N ALA A 209 3.50 9.76 4.84
CA ALA A 209 2.39 9.97 5.75
C ALA A 209 1.71 11.31 5.49
N GLY A 210 0.42 11.40 5.77
CA GLY A 210 -0.32 12.66 5.85
C GLY A 210 -0.48 13.12 7.30
N SER A 211 -0.33 14.43 7.57
CA SER A 211 -0.48 14.95 8.94
C SER A 211 -1.91 14.83 9.47
N GLU A 212 -2.91 14.83 8.56
CA GLU A 212 -4.33 14.74 8.87
C GLU A 212 -4.92 13.34 8.66
N ASP A 213 -4.07 12.33 8.51
CA ASP A 213 -4.49 10.95 8.30
C ASP A 213 -5.11 10.34 9.57
N HIS A 214 -6.39 9.98 9.51
CA HIS A 214 -7.12 9.37 10.62
C HIS A 214 -6.99 7.84 10.66
N VAL A 215 -6.61 7.20 9.55
CA VAL A 215 -6.46 5.73 9.44
C VAL A 215 -5.07 5.31 9.88
N VAL A 216 -4.04 5.93 9.28
CA VAL A 216 -2.62 5.69 9.58
C VAL A 216 -1.95 7.03 9.92
N PRO A 217 -2.20 7.60 11.11
CA PRO A 217 -1.58 8.86 11.51
C PRO A 217 -0.07 8.87 11.31
N ALA A 218 0.51 10.03 11.03
CA ALA A 218 1.94 10.21 10.77
C ALA A 218 2.84 9.56 11.84
N SER A 219 2.40 9.58 13.10
CA SER A 219 3.11 8.91 14.20
C SER A 219 3.17 7.38 14.07
N LEU A 220 2.17 6.78 13.43
CA LEU A 220 2.12 5.33 13.16
C LEU A 220 3.04 4.98 11.99
N ALA A 221 2.94 5.71 10.87
CA ALA A 221 3.81 5.54 9.70
C ALA A 221 5.29 5.79 10.04
N SER A 222 5.60 6.84 10.81
CA SER A 222 6.94 7.11 11.32
C SER A 222 7.47 5.96 12.18
N SER A 223 6.62 5.37 13.03
CA SER A 223 7.01 4.19 13.82
C SER A 223 7.30 2.98 12.95
N CYS A 224 6.56 2.80 11.85
CA CYS A 224 6.82 1.76 10.85
C CYS A 224 8.20 1.96 10.20
N ALA A 225 8.52 3.16 9.71
CA ALA A 225 9.82 3.49 9.14
C ALA A 225 10.97 3.27 10.15
N ASN A 226 10.74 3.59 11.43
CA ASN A 226 11.73 3.44 12.48
C ASN A 226 12.11 1.98 12.79
N LEU A 227 11.27 1.00 12.48
CA LEU A 227 11.62 -0.42 12.62
C LEU A 227 12.81 -0.81 11.74
N TYR A 228 13.00 -0.12 10.62
CA TYR A 228 14.09 -0.40 9.66
C TYR A 228 15.42 0.25 10.01
N ARG A 229 15.51 1.02 11.11
CA ARG A 229 16.77 1.70 11.52
C ARG A 229 17.96 0.76 11.78
N GLY A 230 17.69 -0.51 12.02
CA GLY A 230 18.73 -1.55 12.20
C GLY A 230 19.27 -2.11 10.90
N SER A 231 18.76 -1.69 9.74
CA SER A 231 19.22 -2.06 8.41
C SER A 231 20.17 -1.00 7.84
N THR A 232 21.18 -1.43 7.09
CA THR A 232 22.03 -0.51 6.30
C THR A 232 21.44 -0.16 4.94
N ALA A 233 20.38 -0.85 4.51
CA ALA A 233 19.65 -0.48 3.30
C ALA A 233 18.87 0.81 3.50
N VAL A 234 18.80 1.64 2.45
CA VAL A 234 18.16 2.95 2.50
C VAL A 234 16.70 2.84 2.94
N THR A 235 16.33 3.65 3.94
CA THR A 235 14.95 3.87 4.36
C THR A 235 14.74 5.37 4.58
N SER A 236 13.77 5.93 3.87
CA SER A 236 13.38 7.34 3.96
C SER A 236 11.96 7.48 4.52
N TYR A 237 11.70 8.61 5.18
CA TYR A 237 10.38 8.98 5.66
C TYR A 237 10.05 10.41 5.23
N ARG A 238 8.84 10.63 4.74
CA ARG A 238 8.33 11.96 4.39
C ARG A 238 6.91 12.12 4.88
N GLU A 239 6.65 13.22 5.61
CA GLU A 239 5.31 13.65 6.00
C GLU A 239 4.85 14.79 5.08
N PHE A 240 3.59 14.70 4.65
CA PHE A 240 2.91 15.70 3.82
C PHE A 240 1.90 16.47 4.68
N PRO A 241 2.14 17.76 4.95
CA PRO A 241 1.25 18.57 5.77
C PRO A 241 -0.15 18.73 5.14
N GLY A 242 -1.19 18.64 5.95
CA GLY A 242 -2.58 18.84 5.54
C GLY A 242 -3.18 17.68 4.73
N ARG A 243 -2.46 16.57 4.52
CA ARG A 243 -2.95 15.43 3.75
C ARG A 243 -3.68 14.43 4.63
N SER A 244 -4.82 13.93 4.11
CA SER A 244 -5.61 12.85 4.70
C SER A 244 -5.12 11.47 4.26
N HIS A 245 -5.91 10.44 4.53
CA HIS A 245 -5.66 9.08 4.02
C HIS A 245 -6.03 8.90 2.53
N PHE A 246 -6.61 9.91 1.88
CA PHE A 246 -7.12 9.81 0.51
C PHE A 246 -6.05 10.13 -0.55
N VAL A 247 -4.95 9.41 -0.54
CA VAL A 247 -3.79 9.57 -1.44
C VAL A 247 -4.18 9.51 -2.92
N GLY A 248 -5.20 8.70 -3.28
CA GLY A 248 -5.58 8.48 -4.68
C GLY A 248 -6.24 9.65 -5.39
N GLY A 249 -6.84 10.61 -4.65
CA GLY A 249 -7.65 11.65 -5.29
C GLY A 249 -7.92 12.88 -4.43
N GLU A 250 -7.26 13.05 -3.28
CA GLU A 250 -7.35 14.29 -2.51
C GLU A 250 -6.74 15.45 -3.32
N PRO A 251 -7.39 16.64 -3.41
CA PRO A 251 -6.84 17.78 -4.14
C PRO A 251 -5.39 18.08 -3.75
N GLY A 252 -4.49 18.15 -4.74
CA GLY A 252 -3.03 18.29 -4.54
C GLY A 252 -2.28 16.97 -4.33
N TRP A 253 -2.91 15.83 -4.57
CA TRP A 253 -2.29 14.50 -4.58
C TRP A 253 -1.04 14.42 -5.49
N GLU A 254 -0.96 15.31 -6.48
CA GLU A 254 0.14 15.38 -7.45
C GLU A 254 1.50 15.62 -6.79
N GLU A 255 1.53 16.39 -5.70
CA GLU A 255 2.77 16.66 -4.95
C GLU A 255 3.37 15.37 -4.38
N GLU A 256 2.54 14.54 -3.77
CA GLU A 256 3.00 13.27 -3.22
C GLU A 256 3.34 12.26 -4.32
N ALA A 257 2.54 12.23 -5.39
CA ALA A 257 2.78 11.36 -6.54
C ALA A 257 4.13 11.66 -7.20
N ASP A 258 4.43 12.93 -7.44
CA ASP A 258 5.68 13.36 -8.04
C ASP A 258 6.88 13.04 -7.14
N PHE A 259 6.79 13.41 -5.87
CA PHE A 259 7.84 13.12 -4.90
C PHE A 259 8.13 11.61 -4.80
N ALA A 260 7.08 10.79 -4.71
CA ALA A 260 7.21 9.33 -4.60
C ALA A 260 7.90 8.73 -5.83
N LEU A 261 7.53 9.19 -7.04
CA LEU A 261 8.13 8.72 -8.27
C LEU A 261 9.59 9.16 -8.40
N GLU A 262 9.88 10.44 -8.15
CA GLU A 262 11.24 11.00 -8.27
C GLU A 262 12.19 10.33 -7.29
N TRP A 263 11.79 10.22 -6.02
CA TRP A 263 12.56 9.48 -5.02
C TRP A 263 12.81 8.03 -5.43
N ALA A 264 11.77 7.32 -5.88
CA ALA A 264 11.88 5.91 -6.22
C ALA A 264 12.77 5.66 -7.44
N VAL A 265 12.74 6.55 -8.45
CA VAL A 265 13.60 6.48 -9.62
C VAL A 265 15.05 6.73 -9.24
N GLU A 266 15.33 7.75 -8.43
CA GLU A 266 16.68 8.06 -7.96
C GLU A 266 17.24 6.88 -7.15
N ALA A 267 16.51 6.42 -6.15
CA ALA A 267 16.90 5.31 -5.29
C ALA A 267 17.09 3.99 -6.06
N ALA A 268 16.25 3.70 -7.06
CA ALA A 268 16.38 2.51 -7.90
C ALA A 268 17.63 2.58 -8.80
N ASN A 269 18.03 3.76 -9.26
CA ASN A 269 19.24 3.93 -10.07
C ASN A 269 20.52 3.75 -9.24
N GLU A 270 20.48 4.10 -7.96
CA GLU A 270 21.61 3.92 -7.04
C GLU A 270 21.70 2.49 -6.48
N TYR A 271 20.57 1.78 -6.47
CA TYR A 271 20.49 0.42 -5.98
C TYR A 271 20.98 -0.58 -7.02
N SER A 272 22.14 -1.19 -6.75
CA SER A 272 22.63 -2.35 -7.50
C SER A 272 22.36 -3.61 -6.70
N PRO A 273 21.36 -4.44 -7.06
CA PRO A 273 21.13 -5.69 -6.36
C PRO A 273 22.38 -6.56 -6.43
N THR A 274 22.88 -6.99 -5.27
CA THR A 274 23.94 -7.99 -5.21
C THR A 274 23.42 -9.26 -5.87
N VAL A 275 23.87 -9.58 -7.07
CA VAL A 275 23.55 -10.84 -7.74
C VAL A 275 24.14 -11.95 -6.89
N VAL A 276 23.31 -12.55 -6.02
CA VAL A 276 23.71 -13.82 -5.38
C VAL A 276 23.76 -14.86 -6.49
N SER A 277 24.96 -15.15 -6.97
CA SER A 277 25.20 -16.23 -7.93
C SER A 277 24.67 -17.53 -7.35
N THR A 278 23.58 -18.05 -7.88
CA THR A 278 23.09 -19.41 -7.64
C THR A 278 23.91 -20.41 -8.43
N ALA A 279 25.24 -20.34 -8.34
CA ALA A 279 26.08 -21.44 -8.83
C ALA A 279 25.91 -22.63 -7.88
N PRO A 280 25.54 -23.81 -8.36
CA PRO A 280 25.51 -25.01 -7.51
C PRO A 280 26.92 -25.27 -7.00
N ARG A 281 27.09 -25.37 -5.68
CA ARG A 281 28.32 -25.87 -5.09
C ARG A 281 28.49 -27.33 -5.54
N ARG A 282 29.54 -27.55 -6.33
CA ARG A 282 29.99 -28.90 -6.71
C ARG A 282 30.50 -29.66 -5.50
#